data_d1cb8e44e870e3e7666f2c7ddf75320e
#
_entry.id   d1cb8e44e870e3e7666f2c7ddf75320e
#
_cell.length_a   1.000
_cell.length_b   1.000
_cell.length_c   1.000
_cell.angle_alpha   90.00
_cell.angle_beta   90.00
_cell.angle_gamma   90.00
#
_symmetry.space_group_name_H-M   'P 1'
#
loop_
_entity.id
_entity.type
_entity.pdbx_description
1 polymer ?
#
loop_
_entity_poly.entity_id
_entity_poly.type
_entity_poly.pdbx_seq_one_letter_code
_entity_poly.pdbx_strand_id
1 'polypeptide(L)'
;GNWGVNGRPAFPAAYSNVLAVTAVKSNQIIYKRANRGNYIDFAAPGVRLYLAAPGGGGTYHSGTSFAAPYLTALAAIEVAEGRRSGINNLRVKFARTSADLGPKGKDRVFGWGYLEEKPICSG
;
A
#
# COMPACT_ATOMS: atom_id res chain seq x y z
N GLY A 1 5.42 -4.35 7.15
CA GLY A 1 6.25 -4.41 8.36
C GLY A 1 6.45 -3.05 8.98
N ASN A 2 6.52 -3.01 10.30
CA ASN A 2 6.55 -1.79 11.11
C ASN A 2 7.77 -1.75 12.05
N TRP A 3 8.93 -2.27 11.59
CA TRP A 3 10.18 -2.30 12.35
C TRP A 3 11.19 -1.21 11.96
N GLY A 4 10.76 -0.28 11.09
CA GLY A 4 11.56 0.89 10.71
C GLY A 4 12.56 0.61 9.58
N VAL A 5 13.48 1.56 9.41
CA VAL A 5 14.45 1.59 8.29
C VAL A 5 15.32 0.32 8.22
N ASN A 6 15.68 -0.23 9.36
CA ASN A 6 16.54 -1.42 9.48
C ASN A 6 15.74 -2.72 9.67
N GLY A 7 14.41 -2.66 9.53
CA GLY A 7 13.55 -3.84 9.65
C GLY A 7 13.89 -4.88 8.59
N ARG A 8 13.95 -6.15 9.01
CA ARG A 8 14.12 -7.27 8.07
C ARG A 8 12.93 -7.36 7.12
N PRO A 9 13.09 -7.95 5.92
CA PRO A 9 11.96 -8.19 5.03
C PRO A 9 10.80 -8.88 5.74
N ALA A 10 9.61 -8.30 5.62
CA ALA A 10 8.40 -8.81 6.27
C ALA A 10 7.73 -9.85 5.36
N PHE A 11 7.57 -11.07 5.84
CA PHE A 11 6.79 -12.08 5.14
C PHE A 11 5.35 -12.10 5.69
N PRO A 12 4.36 -12.37 4.81
CA PRO A 12 4.43 -12.78 3.40
C PRO A 12 4.69 -11.65 2.38
N ALA A 13 4.72 -10.36 2.78
CA ALA A 13 4.83 -9.24 1.86
C ALA A 13 6.08 -9.31 0.95
N ALA A 14 7.18 -9.87 1.45
CA ALA A 14 8.43 -9.97 0.70
C ALA A 14 8.49 -11.12 -0.32
N TYR A 15 7.43 -11.92 -0.46
CA TYR A 15 7.34 -12.90 -1.53
C TYR A 15 7.05 -12.23 -2.88
N SER A 16 7.66 -12.75 -3.96
CA SER A 16 7.51 -12.18 -5.31
C SER A 16 6.07 -12.25 -5.87
N ASN A 17 5.28 -13.20 -5.39
CA ASN A 17 3.87 -13.39 -5.77
C ASN A 17 2.89 -12.65 -4.85
N VAL A 18 3.37 -11.70 -4.06
CA VAL A 18 2.56 -10.83 -3.18
C VAL A 18 2.83 -9.38 -3.54
N LEU A 19 1.80 -8.55 -3.52
CA LEU A 19 1.94 -7.09 -3.64
C LEU A 19 2.24 -6.52 -2.26
N ALA A 20 3.41 -5.91 -2.11
CA ALA A 20 3.83 -5.30 -0.86
C ALA A 20 3.50 -3.81 -0.83
N VAL A 21 2.85 -3.35 0.24
CA VAL A 21 2.47 -1.94 0.39
C VAL A 21 3.07 -1.35 1.67
N THR A 22 3.59 -0.13 1.57
CA THR A 22 4.00 0.69 2.70
C THR A 22 2.95 1.73 3.06
N ALA A 23 3.08 2.35 4.21
CA ALA A 23 2.14 3.32 4.73
C ALA A 23 2.69 4.75 4.65
N VAL A 24 1.85 5.68 4.20
CA VAL A 24 2.14 7.12 4.20
C VAL A 24 1.04 7.89 4.94
N LYS A 25 1.41 9.10 5.38
CA LYS A 25 0.47 10.10 5.89
C LYS A 25 -0.36 10.71 4.75
N SER A 26 -1.39 11.48 5.08
CA SER A 26 -2.23 12.21 4.12
C SER A 26 -1.44 13.14 3.19
N ASN A 27 -0.31 13.67 3.65
CA ASN A 27 0.62 14.49 2.86
C ASN A 27 1.72 13.68 2.16
N GLN A 28 1.53 12.38 2.00
CA GLN A 28 2.44 11.44 1.32
C GLN A 28 3.82 11.27 1.99
N ILE A 29 3.97 11.73 3.23
CA ILE A 29 5.19 11.46 4.01
C ILE A 29 5.17 10.03 4.52
N ILE A 30 6.27 9.33 4.33
CA ILE A 30 6.42 7.93 4.74
C ILE A 30 6.20 7.74 6.25
N TYR A 31 5.52 6.68 6.61
CA TYR A 31 5.42 6.26 8.02
C TYR A 31 6.79 5.88 8.56
N LYS A 32 7.27 6.59 9.58
CA LYS A 32 8.63 6.43 10.10
C LYS A 32 8.97 5.01 10.57
N ARG A 33 7.97 4.25 11.00
CA ARG A 33 8.15 2.85 11.44
C ARG A 33 8.01 1.84 10.30
N ALA A 34 7.59 2.24 9.10
CA ALA A 34 7.48 1.30 7.99
C ALA A 34 8.86 0.75 7.59
N ASN A 35 8.90 -0.53 7.26
CA ASN A 35 10.10 -1.17 6.74
C ASN A 35 10.52 -0.55 5.39
N ARG A 36 11.78 -0.75 5.05
CA ARG A 36 12.37 -0.38 3.75
C ARG A 36 12.88 -1.63 3.05
N GLY A 37 12.80 -1.67 1.73
CA GLY A 37 13.37 -2.78 0.98
C GLY A 37 12.89 -2.83 -0.47
N ASN A 38 13.65 -3.52 -1.31
CA ASN A 38 13.34 -3.67 -2.74
C ASN A 38 12.02 -4.44 -2.99
N TYR A 39 11.51 -5.15 -1.99
CA TYR A 39 10.24 -5.88 -2.06
C TYR A 39 9.01 -4.97 -1.95
N ILE A 40 9.15 -3.72 -1.49
CA ILE A 40 8.05 -2.76 -1.44
C ILE A 40 7.60 -2.43 -2.86
N ASP A 41 6.31 -2.62 -3.14
CA ASP A 41 5.74 -2.33 -4.45
C ASP A 41 5.07 -0.95 -4.50
N PHE A 42 4.27 -0.58 -3.49
CA PHE A 42 3.47 0.65 -3.51
C PHE A 42 3.37 1.31 -2.14
N ALA A 43 2.95 2.56 -2.15
CA ALA A 43 2.59 3.32 -0.96
C ALA A 43 1.09 3.65 -0.96
N ALA A 44 0.45 3.55 0.19
CA ALA A 44 -0.96 3.87 0.37
C ALA A 44 -1.21 4.52 1.74
N PRO A 45 -2.38 5.17 1.94
CA PRO A 45 -2.73 5.73 3.24
C PRO A 45 -2.67 4.68 4.35
N GLY A 46 -1.98 4.99 5.46
CA GLY A 46 -1.84 4.05 6.57
C GLY A 46 -1.45 4.74 7.89
N VAL A 47 -1.56 6.08 7.97
CA VAL A 47 -1.15 6.83 9.15
C VAL A 47 -2.28 7.76 9.61
N ARG A 48 -2.63 7.66 10.89
CA ARG A 48 -3.71 8.43 11.51
C ARG A 48 -5.06 8.27 10.80
N LEU A 49 -5.38 7.05 10.41
CA LEU A 49 -6.68 6.72 9.87
C LEU A 49 -7.70 6.61 11.01
N TYR A 50 -8.83 7.29 10.90
CA TYR A 50 -9.94 7.17 11.83
C TYR A 50 -10.76 5.94 11.46
N LEU A 51 -10.74 4.93 12.30
CA LEU A 51 -11.33 3.63 12.04
C LEU A 51 -12.28 3.23 13.19
N ALA A 52 -13.26 2.38 12.88
CA ALA A 52 -14.20 1.87 13.85
C ALA A 52 -13.49 1.20 15.04
N ALA A 53 -14.02 1.43 16.24
CA ALA A 53 -13.53 0.83 17.46
C ALA A 53 -14.55 -0.14 18.06
N PRO A 54 -14.11 -1.18 18.78
CA PRO A 54 -15.01 -2.03 19.57
C PRO A 54 -15.87 -1.22 20.54
N GLY A 55 -17.15 -1.53 20.61
CA GLY A 55 -18.11 -0.80 21.47
C GLY A 55 -18.70 0.46 20.85
N GLY A 56 -18.38 0.77 19.61
CA GLY A 56 -18.89 1.92 18.85
C GLY A 56 -17.91 3.09 18.80
N GLY A 57 -18.24 4.07 17.93
CA GLY A 57 -17.33 5.18 17.65
C GLY A 57 -16.11 4.77 16.84
N GLY A 58 -15.01 5.50 17.00
CA GLY A 58 -13.78 5.23 16.28
C GLY A 58 -12.56 5.82 16.98
N THR A 59 -11.38 5.40 16.53
CA THR A 59 -10.09 5.89 17.00
C THR A 59 -9.07 5.93 15.86
N TYR A 60 -7.97 6.65 16.08
CA TYR A 60 -6.91 6.80 15.08
C TYR A 60 -5.91 5.66 15.17
N HIS A 61 -5.62 5.06 14.01
CA HIS A 61 -4.65 3.99 13.87
C HIS A 61 -3.56 4.34 12.85
N SER A 62 -2.38 3.76 13.03
CA SER A 62 -1.25 3.90 12.10
C SER A 62 -0.52 2.58 11.95
N GLY A 63 -0.17 2.22 10.73
CA GLY A 63 0.60 1.02 10.41
C GLY A 63 0.44 0.60 8.97
N THR A 64 1.38 -0.17 8.47
CA THR A 64 1.31 -0.74 7.12
C THR A 64 0.13 -1.71 6.95
N SER A 65 -0.36 -2.31 8.05
CA SER A 65 -1.57 -3.14 8.07
C SER A 65 -2.84 -2.37 7.67
N PHE A 66 -2.86 -1.05 7.83
CA PHE A 66 -3.98 -0.20 7.44
C PHE A 66 -3.86 0.32 6.00
N ALA A 67 -2.66 0.26 5.41
CA ALA A 67 -2.44 0.50 3.98
C ALA A 67 -2.80 -0.72 3.12
N ALA A 68 -2.66 -1.93 3.65
CA ALA A 68 -2.92 -3.18 2.92
C ALA A 68 -4.35 -3.30 2.39
N PRO A 69 -5.43 -3.00 3.16
CA PRO A 69 -6.79 -3.05 2.65
C PRO A 69 -7.05 -2.11 1.47
N TYR A 70 -6.36 -0.98 1.42
CA TYR A 70 -6.48 -0.03 0.30
C TYR A 70 -6.04 -0.66 -1.02
N LEU A 71 -4.84 -1.25 -1.06
CA LEU A 71 -4.34 -1.97 -2.24
C LEU A 71 -5.21 -3.19 -2.56
N THR A 72 -5.67 -3.91 -1.53
CA THR A 72 -6.55 -5.07 -1.71
C THR A 72 -7.87 -4.68 -2.39
N ALA A 73 -8.49 -3.58 -1.97
CA ALA A 73 -9.73 -3.08 -2.58
C ALA A 73 -9.53 -2.68 -4.05
N LEU A 74 -8.44 -1.99 -4.38
CA LEU A 74 -8.10 -1.66 -5.77
C LEU A 74 -7.90 -2.92 -6.61
N ALA A 75 -7.17 -3.90 -6.10
CA ALA A 75 -6.96 -5.18 -6.79
C ALA A 75 -8.28 -5.95 -7.00
N ALA A 76 -9.16 -5.95 -6.01
CA ALA A 76 -10.48 -6.59 -6.10
C ALA A 76 -11.34 -5.96 -7.19
N ILE A 77 -11.34 -4.63 -7.34
CA ILE A 77 -12.06 -3.92 -8.40
C ILE A 77 -11.52 -4.34 -9.78
N GLU A 78 -10.21 -4.36 -9.98
CA GLU A 78 -9.59 -4.78 -11.24
C GLU A 78 -9.98 -6.22 -11.63
N VAL A 79 -10.02 -7.13 -10.67
CA VAL A 79 -10.41 -8.52 -10.88
C VAL A 79 -11.92 -8.63 -11.17
N ALA A 80 -12.76 -7.94 -10.38
CA ALA A 80 -14.22 -7.98 -10.54
C ALA A 80 -14.68 -7.43 -11.88
N GLU A 81 -13.98 -6.43 -12.42
CA GLU A 81 -14.29 -5.86 -13.73
C GLU A 81 -13.67 -6.66 -14.91
N GLY A 82 -13.05 -7.81 -14.63
CA GLY A 82 -12.45 -8.69 -15.61
C GLY A 82 -11.24 -8.10 -16.34
N ARG A 83 -10.72 -6.97 -15.86
CA ARG A 83 -9.63 -6.27 -16.55
C ARG A 83 -8.27 -6.90 -16.31
N ARG A 84 -8.03 -7.38 -15.09
CA ARG A 84 -6.73 -7.94 -14.71
C ARG A 84 -6.89 -9.10 -13.73
N SER A 85 -6.15 -10.15 -14.02
CA SER A 85 -5.96 -11.28 -13.13
C SER A 85 -4.46 -11.60 -13.03
N GLY A 86 -4.03 -12.02 -11.86
CA GLY A 86 -2.63 -12.34 -11.60
C GLY A 86 -1.81 -11.13 -11.13
N ILE A 87 -0.91 -11.43 -10.22
CA ILE A 87 -0.11 -10.45 -9.47
C ILE A 87 0.74 -9.55 -10.36
N ASN A 88 1.37 -10.10 -11.39
CA ASN A 88 2.25 -9.32 -12.26
C ASN A 88 1.47 -8.31 -13.11
N ASN A 89 0.28 -8.67 -13.58
CA ASN A 89 -0.58 -7.75 -14.32
C ASN A 89 -1.07 -6.60 -13.44
N LEU A 90 -1.47 -6.89 -12.21
CA LEU A 90 -1.85 -5.88 -11.22
C LEU A 90 -0.66 -4.96 -10.88
N ARG A 91 0.53 -5.55 -10.66
CA ARG A 91 1.75 -4.78 -10.38
C ARG A 91 2.08 -3.80 -11.50
N VAL A 92 2.04 -4.24 -12.76
CA VAL A 92 2.29 -3.39 -13.94
C VAL A 92 1.23 -2.29 -14.06
N LYS A 93 -0.05 -2.63 -13.88
CA LYS A 93 -1.15 -1.65 -13.94
C LYS A 93 -0.97 -0.56 -12.90
N PHE A 94 -0.79 -0.93 -11.64
CA PHE A 94 -0.65 0.04 -10.56
C PHE A 94 0.65 0.85 -10.63
N ALA A 95 1.75 0.26 -11.14
CA ALA A 95 2.98 1.00 -11.36
C ALA A 95 2.83 2.13 -12.40
N ARG A 96 1.96 1.95 -13.40
CA ARG A 96 1.68 2.97 -14.42
C ARG A 96 0.80 4.11 -13.91
N THR A 97 -0.02 3.86 -12.91
CA THR A 97 -1.02 4.82 -12.40
C THR A 97 -0.64 5.42 -11.05
N SER A 98 0.44 4.96 -10.43
CA SER A 98 0.96 5.50 -9.18
C SER A 98 1.70 6.82 -9.39
N ALA A 99 1.59 7.72 -8.41
CA ALA A 99 2.43 8.90 -8.33
C ALA A 99 3.81 8.53 -7.80
N ASP A 100 4.84 8.72 -8.60
CA ASP A 100 6.22 8.45 -8.20
C ASP A 100 6.64 9.38 -7.07
N LEU A 101 7.04 8.81 -5.94
CA LEU A 101 7.47 9.54 -4.75
C LEU A 101 8.94 9.21 -4.44
N GLY A 102 9.67 10.21 -3.96
CA GLY A 102 11.09 10.04 -3.64
C GLY A 102 11.98 10.03 -4.88
N PRO A 103 13.04 9.23 -4.92
CA PRO A 103 13.88 9.06 -6.09
C PRO A 103 13.09 8.53 -7.28
N LYS A 104 13.42 9.00 -8.49
CA LYS A 104 12.70 8.62 -9.72
C LYS A 104 12.71 7.10 -9.94
N GLY A 105 11.54 6.55 -10.22
CA GLY A 105 11.32 5.14 -10.45
C GLY A 105 11.14 4.33 -9.17
N LYS A 106 11.19 3.00 -9.26
CA LYS A 106 11.01 2.14 -8.10
C LYS A 106 12.14 2.33 -7.09
N ASP A 107 11.78 2.66 -5.85
CA ASP A 107 12.73 2.82 -4.76
C ASP A 107 12.37 1.93 -3.53
N ARG A 108 13.28 1.91 -2.54
CA ARG A 108 13.15 1.06 -1.36
C ARG A 108 12.18 1.58 -0.30
N VAL A 109 11.68 2.80 -0.45
CA VAL A 109 10.82 3.49 0.51
C VAL A 109 9.36 3.44 0.07
N PHE A 110 9.09 3.89 -1.16
CA PHE A 110 7.74 4.05 -1.71
C PHE A 110 7.39 3.00 -2.77
N GLY A 111 8.32 2.13 -3.15
CA GLY A 111 8.13 1.22 -4.27
C GLY A 111 8.01 1.99 -5.59
N TRP A 112 7.00 1.67 -6.40
CA TRP A 112 6.64 2.40 -7.62
C TRP A 112 5.93 3.73 -7.36
N GLY A 113 5.51 3.97 -6.13
CA GLY A 113 4.89 5.22 -5.73
C GLY A 113 3.55 5.07 -5.01
N TYR A 114 2.89 6.19 -4.85
CA TYR A 114 1.61 6.32 -4.13
C TYR A 114 0.42 5.95 -5.03
N LEU A 115 -0.45 5.09 -4.52
CA LEU A 115 -1.68 4.67 -5.18
C LEU A 115 -2.68 5.84 -5.14
N GLU A 116 -2.86 6.53 -6.27
CA GLU A 116 -3.78 7.67 -6.38
C GLU A 116 -5.23 7.25 -6.60
N GLU A 117 -5.45 6.08 -7.18
CA GLU A 117 -6.79 5.56 -7.41
C GLU A 117 -7.52 5.34 -6.08
N LYS A 118 -8.76 5.81 -6.00
CA LYS A 118 -9.60 5.56 -4.83
C LYS A 118 -10.40 4.27 -5.06
N PRO A 119 -10.51 3.38 -4.08
CA PRO A 119 -11.36 2.20 -4.17
C PRO A 119 -12.83 2.61 -4.06
N ILE A 120 -13.38 3.13 -5.16
CA ILE A 120 -14.78 3.54 -5.25
C ILE A 120 -15.52 2.41 -5.97
N CYS A 121 -16.50 1.82 -5.30
CA CYS A 121 -17.45 0.95 -5.97
C CYS A 121 -18.35 1.83 -6.85
N SER A 122 -18.28 1.66 -8.16
CA SER A 122 -19.28 2.18 -9.07
C SER A 122 -20.58 1.40 -8.80
N GLY A 123 -21.52 2.06 -8.16
CA GLY A 123 -22.87 1.49 -7.97
C GLY A 123 -23.63 1.41 -9.27
#